data_8b58e3ec3e1ce985e87a1274403f87ef
#
_entry.id   8b58e3ec3e1ce985e87a1274403f87ef
#
_cell.length_a   1.000
_cell.length_b   1.000
_cell.length_c   1.000
_cell.angle_alpha   90.00
_cell.angle_beta   90.00
_cell.angle_gamma   90.00
#
_symmetry.space_group_name_H-M   'P 1'
#
loop_
_entity.id
_entity.type
_entity.pdbx_description
1 polymer ?
#
loop_
_entity_poly.entity_id
_entity_poly.type
_entity_poly.pdbx_seq_one_letter_code
_entity_poly.pdbx_strand_id
1 'polypeptide(L)'
;MDKRVFIIPTGALSFRLQANLLADVIGGAVLNLPFIPGISADTVIVIGNIDMMPIMTPRLRRFKKLIWYTVIEGNFPDFNVKLAINAYQPYIVVPSKYVKGLLEVHDIHVDEIIPHGIAYYPPDKVPQKDLDFLYIGEPQKRKIPPWAYPVLQALHDRLALVSDFKNPQIKALKPKVAYQNMKAGAAIGYPTATNQVIQSLYSRSRFYLNVSANEGFGLTPLEAEAFGAIPIVPSIPVFQETLGNCVYWVPVKPNDYELWQYGFLQLHLYHYDPNAMIKVAESAKWSEEQAKECMLNASRYYYKGVYRRFLELI
;
A
#
# COMPACT_ATOMS: atom_id res chain seq x y z
N MET A 1 26.87 -1.97 23.80
CA MET A 1 27.22 -1.47 22.44
C MET A 1 25.92 -1.32 21.69
N ASP A 2 25.62 -0.13 21.20
CA ASP A 2 24.42 0.10 20.41
C ASP A 2 24.49 -0.70 19.12
N LYS A 3 23.46 -1.52 18.85
CA LYS A 3 23.37 -2.31 17.61
C LYS A 3 23.24 -1.39 16.43
N ARG A 4 24.09 -1.58 15.39
CA ARG A 4 23.99 -0.83 14.14
C ARG A 4 22.97 -1.48 13.21
N VAL A 5 21.83 -0.81 13.02
CA VAL A 5 20.75 -1.26 12.16
C VAL A 5 20.66 -0.35 10.93
N PHE A 6 20.71 -0.92 9.74
CA PHE A 6 20.48 -0.20 8.49
C PHE A 6 19.21 -0.70 7.82
N ILE A 7 18.41 0.24 7.31
CA ILE A 7 17.16 -0.02 6.61
C ILE A 7 17.28 0.48 5.18
N ILE A 8 17.01 -0.39 4.22
CA ILE A 8 17.25 -0.14 2.80
C ILE A 8 15.94 -0.33 2.03
N PRO A 9 15.25 0.76 1.67
CA PRO A 9 14.08 0.65 0.79
C PRO A 9 14.49 0.43 -0.66
N THR A 10 13.77 -0.44 -1.37
CA THR A 10 13.95 -0.65 -2.81
C THR A 10 12.89 0.12 -3.61
N GLY A 11 13.31 0.94 -4.57
CA GLY A 11 12.51 1.53 -5.64
C GLY A 11 11.24 2.35 -5.27
N ALA A 12 10.20 1.73 -4.74
CA ALA A 12 8.91 2.40 -4.55
C ALA A 12 8.91 3.44 -3.43
N LEU A 13 8.15 4.54 -3.62
CA LEU A 13 7.98 5.58 -2.61
C LEU A 13 7.36 5.05 -1.31
N SER A 14 6.42 4.10 -1.42
CA SER A 14 5.80 3.43 -0.26
C SER A 14 6.84 2.69 0.59
N PHE A 15 7.82 2.02 -0.02
CA PHE A 15 8.88 1.34 0.73
C PHE A 15 9.78 2.32 1.46
N ARG A 16 10.07 3.48 0.86
CA ARG A 16 10.82 4.55 1.53
C ARG A 16 10.05 5.12 2.72
N LEU A 17 8.74 5.32 2.58
CA LEU A 17 7.88 5.72 3.69
C LEU A 17 7.93 4.68 4.81
N GLN A 18 7.73 3.41 4.50
CA GLN A 18 7.79 2.32 5.49
C GLN A 18 9.18 2.24 6.16
N ALA A 19 10.26 2.45 5.42
CA ALA A 19 11.61 2.47 5.96
C ALA A 19 11.81 3.61 6.98
N ASN A 20 11.31 4.81 6.68
CA ASN A 20 11.39 5.95 7.60
C ASN A 20 10.54 5.72 8.86
N LEU A 21 9.32 5.17 8.72
CA LEU A 21 8.45 4.86 9.86
C LEU A 21 9.06 3.76 10.74
N LEU A 22 9.69 2.76 10.13
CA LEU A 22 10.39 1.71 10.86
C LEU A 22 11.62 2.28 11.59
N ALA A 23 12.41 3.13 10.93
CA ALA A 23 13.58 3.78 11.52
C ALA A 23 13.22 4.63 12.76
N ASP A 24 12.09 5.34 12.72
CA ASP A 24 11.57 6.13 13.85
C ASP A 24 11.30 5.26 15.09
N VAL A 25 10.92 4.00 14.89
CA VAL A 25 10.61 3.08 16.00
C VAL A 25 11.83 2.35 16.54
N ILE A 26 12.72 1.85 15.63
CA ILE A 26 13.84 0.99 16.05
C ILE A 26 15.18 1.71 16.17
N GLY A 27 15.24 3.01 15.85
CA GLY A 27 16.48 3.79 15.89
C GLY A 27 17.48 3.47 14.78
N GLY A 28 17.02 2.85 13.66
CA GLY A 28 17.87 2.49 12.53
C GLY A 28 18.16 3.65 11.58
N ALA A 29 19.20 3.54 10.78
CA ALA A 29 19.53 4.50 9.72
C ALA A 29 18.97 4.04 8.36
N VAL A 30 18.21 4.93 7.68
CA VAL A 30 17.73 4.66 6.32
C VAL A 30 18.81 5.00 5.30
N LEU A 31 19.19 4.03 4.48
CA LEU A 31 20.19 4.19 3.43
C LEU A 31 19.52 4.11 2.05
N ASN A 32 19.87 5.05 1.18
CA ASN A 32 19.40 5.04 -0.21
C ASN A 32 20.44 4.35 -1.11
N LEU A 33 19.96 3.43 -1.98
CA LEU A 33 20.80 2.90 -3.06
C LEU A 33 21.15 4.02 -4.07
N PRO A 34 22.34 3.98 -4.73
CA PRO A 34 23.16 2.80 -5.02
C PRO A 34 24.41 2.61 -4.15
N PHE A 35 24.62 3.39 -3.11
CA PHE A 35 25.88 3.34 -2.36
C PHE A 35 25.75 2.63 -1.01
N ILE A 36 26.24 1.39 -0.92
CA ILE A 36 26.59 0.73 0.33
C ILE A 36 28.03 0.19 0.23
N PRO A 37 29.05 1.05 0.19
CA PRO A 37 30.42 0.58 0.22
C PRO A 37 30.83 0.32 1.67
N GLY A 38 31.18 -0.95 1.97
CA GLY A 38 31.99 -1.25 3.16
C GLY A 38 31.39 -1.04 4.54
N ILE A 39 30.09 -0.78 4.65
CA ILE A 39 29.41 -0.55 5.92
C ILE A 39 29.23 -1.88 6.64
N SER A 40 29.77 -1.98 7.87
CA SER A 40 29.53 -3.09 8.77
C SER A 40 28.28 -2.79 9.61
N ALA A 41 27.30 -3.68 9.56
CA ALA A 41 26.07 -3.62 10.35
C ALA A 41 25.89 -4.87 11.20
N ASP A 42 25.18 -4.75 12.33
CA ASP A 42 24.72 -5.93 13.04
C ASP A 42 23.49 -6.49 12.32
N THR A 43 22.54 -5.63 11.96
CA THR A 43 21.36 -6.02 11.22
C THR A 43 21.14 -5.11 10.00
N VAL A 44 20.82 -5.72 8.87
CA VAL A 44 20.31 -5.03 7.67
C VAL A 44 18.87 -5.45 7.44
N ILE A 45 17.98 -4.48 7.29
CA ILE A 45 16.57 -4.69 6.94
C ILE A 45 16.36 -4.13 5.53
N VAL A 46 16.03 -4.98 4.57
CA VAL A 46 15.65 -4.57 3.23
C VAL A 46 14.13 -4.53 3.14
N ILE A 47 13.56 -3.42 2.67
CA ILE A 47 12.12 -3.27 2.43
C ILE A 47 11.88 -3.18 0.93
N GLY A 48 11.24 -4.18 0.35
CA GLY A 48 11.00 -4.20 -1.08
C GLY A 48 10.46 -5.52 -1.62
N ASN A 49 10.26 -5.57 -2.93
CA ASN A 49 9.82 -6.79 -3.58
C ASN A 49 10.90 -7.88 -3.50
N ILE A 50 10.45 -9.12 -3.37
CA ILE A 50 11.37 -10.27 -3.20
C ILE A 50 12.21 -10.55 -4.46
N ASP A 51 11.70 -10.25 -5.64
CA ASP A 51 12.40 -10.37 -6.92
C ASP A 51 13.65 -9.47 -7.03
N MET A 52 13.75 -8.46 -6.16
CA MET A 52 14.95 -7.62 -6.03
C MET A 52 16.07 -8.28 -5.23
N MET A 53 15.80 -9.36 -4.50
CA MET A 53 16.77 -10.03 -3.62
C MET A 53 18.03 -10.46 -4.36
N PRO A 54 17.97 -11.12 -5.53
CA PRO A 54 19.18 -11.53 -6.26
C PRO A 54 20.09 -10.36 -6.70
N ILE A 55 19.48 -9.19 -6.90
CA ILE A 55 20.21 -7.98 -7.34
C ILE A 55 20.83 -7.24 -6.14
N MET A 56 20.13 -7.26 -5.01
CA MET A 56 20.48 -6.47 -3.83
C MET A 56 21.47 -7.17 -2.91
N THR A 57 21.25 -8.46 -2.62
CA THR A 57 22.03 -9.21 -1.63
C THR A 57 23.53 -9.25 -1.94
N PRO A 58 24.02 -9.40 -3.20
CA PRO A 58 25.42 -9.35 -3.50
C PRO A 58 26.11 -8.01 -3.18
N ARG A 59 25.33 -6.94 -3.07
CA ARG A 59 25.79 -5.58 -2.74
C ARG A 59 25.85 -5.32 -1.23
N LEU A 60 25.17 -6.17 -0.45
CA LEU A 60 25.17 -6.10 1.01
C LEU A 60 26.38 -6.87 1.53
N ARG A 61 27.33 -6.18 2.16
CA ARG A 61 28.53 -6.80 2.71
C ARG A 61 28.63 -6.51 4.21
N ARG A 62 29.16 -7.50 4.97
CA ARG A 62 29.49 -7.35 6.40
C ARG A 62 28.27 -7.04 7.29
N PHE A 63 27.27 -7.88 7.25
CA PHE A 63 26.17 -7.92 8.23
C PHE A 63 26.20 -9.25 8.99
N LYS A 64 25.63 -9.25 10.21
CA LYS A 64 25.43 -10.48 10.99
C LYS A 64 24.06 -11.09 10.72
N LYS A 65 23.04 -10.24 10.51
CA LYS A 65 21.67 -10.63 10.24
C LYS A 65 21.08 -9.85 9.07
N LEU A 66 20.39 -10.54 8.17
CA LEU A 66 19.63 -9.96 7.07
C LEU A 66 18.14 -10.23 7.31
N ILE A 67 17.32 -9.18 7.35
CA ILE A 67 15.87 -9.26 7.36
C ILE A 67 15.37 -8.74 6.02
N TRP A 68 14.53 -9.53 5.35
CA TRP A 68 13.88 -9.11 4.11
C TRP A 68 12.39 -8.91 4.35
N TYR A 69 11.98 -7.66 4.50
CA TYR A 69 10.58 -7.27 4.66
C TYR A 69 9.97 -7.03 3.28
N THR A 70 9.27 -8.04 2.77
CA THR A 70 8.83 -8.08 1.38
C THR A 70 7.34 -7.90 1.20
N VAL A 71 6.99 -7.21 0.10
CA VAL A 71 5.64 -7.19 -0.47
C VAL A 71 5.72 -7.79 -1.86
N ILE A 72 4.75 -8.64 -2.20
CA ILE A 72 4.55 -9.12 -3.55
C ILE A 72 3.07 -9.07 -3.90
N GLU A 73 2.76 -8.82 -5.16
CA GLU A 73 1.39 -8.62 -5.63
C GLU A 73 0.97 -9.69 -6.67
N GLY A 74 1.78 -10.73 -6.87
CA GLY A 74 1.53 -11.81 -7.83
C GLY A 74 2.69 -12.78 -7.94
N ASN A 75 2.67 -13.61 -8.98
CA ASN A 75 3.72 -14.59 -9.27
C ASN A 75 4.99 -13.92 -9.81
N PHE A 76 6.14 -14.54 -9.62
CA PHE A 76 7.45 -14.07 -10.08
C PHE A 76 8.36 -15.25 -10.46
N PRO A 77 9.42 -15.03 -11.28
CA PRO A 77 10.45 -16.04 -11.53
C PRO A 77 11.26 -16.28 -10.25
N ASP A 78 11.10 -17.45 -9.64
CA ASP A 78 11.59 -17.71 -8.28
C ASP A 78 12.98 -18.35 -8.22
N PHE A 79 13.52 -18.88 -9.33
CA PHE A 79 14.80 -19.59 -9.34
C PHE A 79 15.96 -18.77 -8.74
N ASN A 80 16.16 -17.54 -9.24
CA ASN A 80 17.23 -16.68 -8.74
C ASN A 80 16.97 -16.19 -7.30
N VAL A 81 15.69 -16.03 -6.93
CA VAL A 81 15.30 -15.68 -5.56
C VAL A 81 15.63 -16.82 -4.59
N LYS A 82 15.31 -18.06 -4.95
CA LYS A 82 15.66 -19.26 -4.16
C LYS A 82 17.17 -19.42 -4.01
N LEU A 83 17.94 -19.16 -5.07
CA LEU A 83 19.42 -19.15 -4.98
C LEU A 83 19.92 -18.09 -3.99
N ALA A 84 19.35 -16.88 -4.03
CA ALA A 84 19.72 -15.82 -3.09
C ALA A 84 19.31 -16.15 -1.64
N ILE A 85 18.12 -16.74 -1.42
CA ILE A 85 17.68 -17.20 -0.11
C ILE A 85 18.67 -18.26 0.43
N ASN A 86 19.03 -19.25 -0.35
CA ASN A 86 19.97 -20.30 0.05
C ASN A 86 21.37 -19.74 0.38
N ALA A 87 21.82 -18.74 -0.37
CA ALA A 87 23.16 -18.14 -0.18
C ALA A 87 23.24 -17.19 1.02
N TYR A 88 22.18 -16.44 1.32
CA TYR A 88 22.19 -15.35 2.30
C TYR A 88 21.33 -15.61 3.53
N GLN A 89 20.46 -16.63 3.49
CA GLN A 89 19.58 -17.07 4.59
C GLN A 89 18.89 -15.90 5.29
N PRO A 90 18.15 -15.03 4.54
CA PRO A 90 17.45 -13.90 5.13
C PRO A 90 16.32 -14.38 6.05
N TYR A 91 16.05 -13.63 7.11
CA TYR A 91 14.79 -13.73 7.85
C TYR A 91 13.70 -13.01 7.05
N ILE A 92 12.71 -13.75 6.56
CA ILE A 92 11.69 -13.22 5.64
C ILE A 92 10.46 -12.78 6.41
N VAL A 93 10.16 -11.48 6.34
CA VAL A 93 8.97 -10.85 6.94
C VAL A 93 8.03 -10.38 5.84
N VAL A 94 6.73 -10.57 6.02
CA VAL A 94 5.69 -10.12 5.08
C VAL A 94 4.61 -9.32 5.80
N PRO A 95 3.86 -8.43 5.10
CA PRO A 95 2.86 -7.58 5.74
C PRO A 95 1.51 -8.26 5.95
N SER A 96 1.22 -9.40 5.33
CA SER A 96 -0.10 -10.02 5.35
C SER A 96 -0.03 -11.54 5.13
N LYS A 97 -1.09 -12.25 5.54
CA LYS A 97 -1.28 -13.67 5.21
C LYS A 97 -1.43 -13.88 3.70
N TYR A 98 -2.03 -12.89 2.99
CA TYR A 98 -2.13 -12.91 1.55
C TYR A 98 -0.74 -12.98 0.89
N VAL A 99 0.17 -12.08 1.28
CA VAL A 99 1.55 -12.08 0.75
C VAL A 99 2.30 -13.34 1.17
N LYS A 100 2.09 -13.84 2.40
CA LYS A 100 2.64 -15.13 2.84
C LYS A 100 2.20 -16.26 1.91
N GLY A 101 0.90 -16.37 1.62
CA GLY A 101 0.38 -17.40 0.72
C GLY A 101 0.98 -17.32 -0.69
N LEU A 102 1.21 -16.11 -1.22
CA LEU A 102 1.88 -15.94 -2.52
C LEU A 102 3.33 -16.47 -2.52
N LEU A 103 4.08 -16.32 -1.42
CA LEU A 103 5.44 -16.85 -1.31
C LEU A 103 5.45 -18.37 -1.10
N GLU A 104 4.53 -18.89 -0.30
CA GLU A 104 4.42 -20.33 -0.04
C GLU A 104 4.08 -21.15 -1.30
N VAL A 105 3.33 -20.59 -2.27
CA VAL A 105 3.12 -21.22 -3.59
C VAL A 105 4.44 -21.44 -4.34
N HIS A 106 5.46 -20.63 -4.04
CA HIS A 106 6.81 -20.75 -4.57
C HIS A 106 7.77 -21.53 -3.65
N ASP A 107 7.27 -22.28 -2.65
CA ASP A 107 8.07 -22.99 -1.63
C ASP A 107 9.05 -22.07 -0.87
N ILE A 108 8.70 -20.80 -0.72
CA ILE A 108 9.49 -19.83 0.06
C ILE A 108 8.90 -19.73 1.45
N HIS A 109 9.71 -20.12 2.46
CA HIS A 109 9.32 -20.01 3.87
C HIS A 109 9.25 -18.55 4.30
N VAL A 110 8.19 -18.21 5.05
CA VAL A 110 8.00 -16.89 5.66
C VAL A 110 8.13 -17.04 7.17
N ASP A 111 9.09 -16.34 7.75
CA ASP A 111 9.39 -16.45 9.18
C ASP A 111 8.36 -15.68 10.02
N GLU A 112 7.90 -14.51 9.56
CA GLU A 112 6.99 -13.70 10.35
C GLU A 112 6.06 -12.84 9.48
N ILE A 113 4.87 -12.52 10.04
CA ILE A 113 3.92 -11.55 9.48
C ILE A 113 3.92 -10.31 10.38
N ILE A 114 4.43 -9.19 9.88
CA ILE A 114 4.34 -7.88 10.53
C ILE A 114 3.65 -6.94 9.56
N PRO A 115 2.44 -6.44 9.84
CA PRO A 115 1.71 -5.56 8.94
C PRO A 115 2.50 -4.29 8.59
N HIS A 116 2.21 -3.67 7.45
CA HIS A 116 2.68 -2.31 7.19
C HIS A 116 2.02 -1.32 8.15
N GLY A 117 2.83 -0.40 8.67
CA GLY A 117 2.33 0.67 9.51
C GLY A 117 1.79 1.85 8.69
N ILE A 118 0.68 2.45 9.13
CA ILE A 118 0.21 3.74 8.64
C ILE A 118 0.80 4.87 9.47
N ALA A 119 1.06 6.01 8.81
CA ALA A 119 1.68 7.18 9.47
C ALA A 119 0.71 7.94 10.38
N TYR A 120 -0.60 7.76 10.20
CA TYR A 120 -1.63 8.54 10.85
C TYR A 120 -2.24 7.76 12.03
N TYR A 121 -2.26 8.41 13.20
CA TYR A 121 -3.07 7.94 14.32
C TYR A 121 -4.46 8.56 14.23
N PRO A 122 -5.54 7.80 14.46
CA PRO A 122 -6.88 8.36 14.44
C PRO A 122 -7.05 9.51 15.44
N PRO A 123 -7.67 10.64 15.06
CA PRO A 123 -7.98 11.71 15.98
C PRO A 123 -9.03 11.30 17.02
N ASP A 124 -9.11 11.98 18.16
CA ASP A 124 -10.07 11.68 19.24
C ASP A 124 -11.55 11.80 18.81
N LYS A 125 -11.80 12.62 17.80
CA LYS A 125 -13.15 12.84 17.25
C LYS A 125 -13.14 12.64 15.75
N VAL A 126 -14.25 12.12 15.23
CA VAL A 126 -14.45 12.01 13.78
C VAL A 126 -14.43 13.41 13.16
N PRO A 127 -13.58 13.66 12.16
CA PRO A 127 -13.51 14.97 11.50
C PRO A 127 -14.81 15.29 10.75
N GLN A 128 -15.09 16.59 10.58
CA GLN A 128 -16.20 17.06 9.79
C GLN A 128 -16.07 16.66 8.31
N LYS A 129 -17.15 16.15 7.71
CA LYS A 129 -17.19 15.62 6.35
C LYS A 129 -17.95 16.56 5.41
N ASP A 130 -17.27 17.08 4.40
CA ASP A 130 -17.85 17.98 3.36
C ASP A 130 -17.54 17.52 1.92
N LEU A 131 -16.76 16.45 1.76
CA LEU A 131 -16.51 15.76 0.49
C LEU A 131 -17.20 14.40 0.51
N ASP A 132 -17.77 13.98 -0.62
CA ASP A 132 -18.41 12.67 -0.70
C ASP A 132 -17.36 11.58 -0.90
N PHE A 133 -16.66 11.56 -2.03
CA PHE A 133 -15.72 10.52 -2.39
C PHE A 133 -14.31 11.06 -2.53
N LEU A 134 -13.35 10.26 -2.09
CA LEU A 134 -11.93 10.47 -2.33
C LEU A 134 -11.34 9.24 -3.02
N TYR A 135 -10.55 9.45 -4.06
CA TYR A 135 -9.65 8.44 -4.61
C TYR A 135 -8.22 8.99 -4.68
N ILE A 136 -7.25 8.19 -4.25
CA ILE A 136 -5.82 8.48 -4.35
C ILE A 136 -5.13 7.30 -5.03
N GLY A 137 -4.59 7.51 -6.22
CA GLY A 137 -3.88 6.46 -6.95
C GLY A 137 -3.31 6.92 -8.28
N GLU A 138 -2.32 6.19 -8.76
CA GLU A 138 -1.72 6.40 -10.08
C GLU A 138 -2.51 5.65 -11.16
N PRO A 139 -2.49 6.11 -12.43
CA PRO A 139 -3.18 5.45 -13.55
C PRO A 139 -2.41 4.22 -14.04
N GLN A 140 -2.06 3.31 -13.11
CA GLN A 140 -1.52 1.99 -13.42
C GLN A 140 -2.68 1.00 -13.57
N LYS A 141 -2.58 0.05 -14.50
CA LYS A 141 -3.64 -0.92 -14.81
C LYS A 141 -4.16 -1.65 -13.56
N ARG A 142 -3.31 -1.96 -12.59
CA ARG A 142 -3.74 -2.61 -11.33
C ARG A 142 -4.50 -1.68 -10.38
N LYS A 143 -4.21 -0.36 -10.42
CA LYS A 143 -4.84 0.65 -9.55
C LYS A 143 -6.10 1.26 -10.17
N ILE A 144 -6.08 1.50 -11.47
CA ILE A 144 -7.22 1.97 -12.26
C ILE A 144 -7.32 1.05 -13.49
N PRO A 145 -7.89 -0.15 -13.35
CA PRO A 145 -8.09 -1.03 -14.48
C PRO A 145 -9.13 -0.44 -15.46
N PRO A 146 -9.18 -0.89 -16.71
CA PRO A 146 -10.08 -0.33 -17.72
C PRO A 146 -11.55 -0.26 -17.28
N TRP A 147 -12.01 -1.25 -16.53
CA TRP A 147 -13.39 -1.30 -16.01
C TRP A 147 -13.64 -0.34 -14.84
N ALA A 148 -12.62 0.28 -14.26
CA ALA A 148 -12.77 1.28 -13.21
C ALA A 148 -13.09 2.70 -13.74
N TYR A 149 -12.73 3.01 -14.98
CA TYR A 149 -13.00 4.35 -15.54
C TYR A 149 -14.48 4.71 -15.56
N PRO A 150 -15.43 3.83 -15.92
CA PRO A 150 -16.86 4.11 -15.81
C PRO A 150 -17.29 4.47 -14.38
N VAL A 151 -16.71 3.86 -13.35
CA VAL A 151 -17.00 4.18 -11.95
C VAL A 151 -16.55 5.60 -11.61
N LEU A 152 -15.31 5.93 -11.92
CA LEU A 152 -14.74 7.26 -11.67
C LEU A 152 -15.49 8.35 -12.46
N GLN A 153 -15.93 8.04 -13.69
CA GLN A 153 -16.70 8.95 -14.53
C GLN A 153 -18.13 9.16 -13.98
N ALA A 154 -18.79 8.12 -13.49
CA ALA A 154 -20.13 8.23 -12.93
C ALA A 154 -20.16 9.09 -11.66
N LEU A 155 -19.08 9.09 -10.89
CA LEU A 155 -18.97 9.80 -9.61
C LEU A 155 -18.19 11.13 -9.69
N HIS A 156 -17.79 11.57 -10.88
CA HIS A 156 -16.81 12.65 -11.08
C HIS A 156 -17.18 13.99 -10.42
N ASP A 157 -18.46 14.36 -10.43
CA ASP A 157 -18.99 15.60 -9.84
C ASP A 157 -19.03 15.60 -8.31
N ARG A 158 -18.81 14.45 -7.68
CA ARG A 158 -18.75 14.21 -6.23
C ARG A 158 -17.38 13.71 -5.77
N LEU A 159 -16.42 13.54 -6.70
CA LEU A 159 -15.13 12.92 -6.48
C LEU A 159 -14.03 13.96 -6.24
N ALA A 160 -13.28 13.81 -5.16
CA ALA A 160 -11.94 14.36 -4.99
C ALA A 160 -10.92 13.33 -5.50
N LEU A 161 -10.11 13.72 -6.48
CA LEU A 161 -9.16 12.83 -7.16
C LEU A 161 -7.73 13.32 -7.00
N VAL A 162 -6.86 12.44 -6.46
CA VAL A 162 -5.40 12.64 -6.45
C VAL A 162 -4.78 11.59 -7.37
N SER A 163 -4.31 12.02 -8.55
CA SER A 163 -3.77 11.11 -9.56
C SER A 163 -2.77 11.80 -10.48
N ASP A 164 -2.34 11.14 -11.54
CA ASP A 164 -1.48 11.76 -12.57
C ASP A 164 -2.33 12.39 -13.68
N PHE A 165 -2.54 13.69 -13.60
CA PHE A 165 -3.28 14.47 -14.59
C PHE A 165 -2.51 14.75 -15.89
N LYS A 166 -1.29 14.24 -16.05
CA LYS A 166 -0.64 14.14 -17.35
C LYS A 166 -1.25 13.02 -18.20
N ASN A 167 -1.86 12.01 -17.54
CA ASN A 167 -2.57 10.95 -18.24
C ASN A 167 -3.88 11.51 -18.84
N PRO A 168 -4.11 11.38 -20.17
CA PRO A 168 -5.28 11.95 -20.84
C PRO A 168 -6.61 11.40 -20.31
N GLN A 169 -6.68 10.11 -19.93
CA GLN A 169 -7.89 9.49 -19.41
C GLN A 169 -8.25 10.05 -18.04
N ILE A 170 -7.26 10.27 -17.17
CA ILE A 170 -7.47 10.91 -15.85
C ILE A 170 -7.91 12.36 -16.05
N LYS A 171 -7.28 13.09 -16.94
CA LYS A 171 -7.64 14.48 -17.25
C LYS A 171 -9.06 14.60 -17.79
N ALA A 172 -9.54 13.62 -18.57
CA ALA A 172 -10.88 13.58 -19.13
C ALA A 172 -11.99 13.38 -18.09
N LEU A 173 -11.68 12.86 -16.90
CA LEU A 173 -12.66 12.62 -15.83
C LEU A 173 -13.26 13.90 -15.26
N LYS A 174 -12.53 15.02 -15.25
CA LYS A 174 -12.98 16.34 -14.74
C LYS A 174 -13.61 16.23 -13.33
N PRO A 175 -12.90 15.70 -12.32
CA PRO A 175 -13.46 15.52 -10.99
C PRO A 175 -13.79 16.87 -10.32
N LYS A 176 -14.66 16.87 -9.31
CA LYS A 176 -15.05 18.06 -8.52
C LYS A 176 -13.83 18.75 -7.88
N VAL A 177 -12.89 17.93 -7.38
CA VAL A 177 -11.62 18.39 -6.79
C VAL A 177 -10.48 17.57 -7.40
N ALA A 178 -9.44 18.23 -7.89
CA ALA A 178 -8.34 17.60 -8.60
C ALA A 178 -6.98 18.04 -8.05
N TYR A 179 -6.13 17.05 -7.69
CA TYR A 179 -4.74 17.28 -7.32
C TYR A 179 -3.81 16.37 -8.08
N GLN A 180 -2.72 16.93 -8.57
CA GLN A 180 -1.63 16.17 -9.17
C GLN A 180 -0.91 15.36 -8.09
N ASN A 181 -0.72 14.06 -8.31
CA ASN A 181 0.08 13.23 -7.43
C ASN A 181 1.54 13.71 -7.44
N MET A 182 2.11 13.94 -6.26
CA MET A 182 3.47 14.45 -6.09
C MET A 182 4.53 13.55 -6.76
N LYS A 183 4.33 12.23 -6.74
CA LYS A 183 5.23 11.25 -7.36
C LYS A 183 5.27 11.38 -8.89
N ALA A 184 4.15 11.76 -9.50
CA ALA A 184 4.06 11.94 -10.95
C ALA A 184 4.72 13.24 -11.45
N GLY A 185 5.18 14.12 -10.53
CA GLY A 185 5.73 15.43 -10.84
C GLY A 185 4.65 16.45 -11.26
N ALA A 186 5.03 17.70 -11.51
CA ALA A 186 4.08 18.77 -11.79
C ALA A 186 3.26 18.53 -13.06
N ALA A 187 1.98 18.94 -13.04
CA ALA A 187 1.09 18.98 -14.20
C ALA A 187 0.48 20.38 -14.33
N ILE A 188 0.39 20.90 -15.57
CA ILE A 188 -0.14 22.23 -15.83
C ILE A 188 -1.61 22.28 -15.45
N GLY A 189 -1.97 23.28 -14.64
CA GLY A 189 -3.36 23.53 -14.20
C GLY A 189 -3.84 22.69 -13.02
N TYR A 190 -2.96 21.85 -12.41
CA TYR A 190 -3.32 21.03 -11.26
C TYR A 190 -2.34 21.24 -10.10
N PRO A 191 -2.80 21.67 -8.90
CA PRO A 191 -1.95 21.80 -7.74
C PRO A 191 -1.44 20.43 -7.28
N THR A 192 -0.20 20.36 -6.82
CA THR A 192 0.40 19.12 -6.30
C THR A 192 -0.15 18.80 -4.91
N ALA A 193 -0.57 17.55 -4.71
CA ALA A 193 -1.03 17.06 -3.41
C ALA A 193 0.17 16.84 -2.47
N THR A 194 0.39 17.78 -1.56
CA THR A 194 1.33 17.58 -0.44
C THR A 194 0.75 16.62 0.60
N ASN A 195 1.58 16.14 1.55
CA ASN A 195 1.09 15.29 2.64
C ASN A 195 -0.02 15.98 3.46
N GLN A 196 0.07 17.30 3.67
CA GLN A 196 -0.96 18.07 4.37
C GLN A 196 -2.28 18.11 3.59
N VAL A 197 -2.20 18.26 2.25
CA VAL A 197 -3.39 18.18 1.38
C VAL A 197 -4.02 16.79 1.44
N ILE A 198 -3.22 15.73 1.34
CA ILE A 198 -3.69 14.34 1.43
C ILE A 198 -4.39 14.10 2.77
N GLN A 199 -3.78 14.50 3.88
CA GLN A 199 -4.38 14.39 5.21
C GLN A 199 -5.71 15.15 5.32
N SER A 200 -5.75 16.38 4.78
CA SER A 200 -6.98 17.19 4.73
C SER A 200 -8.08 16.50 3.91
N LEU A 201 -7.73 15.89 2.76
CA LEU A 201 -8.69 15.17 1.94
C LEU A 201 -9.26 13.94 2.66
N TYR A 202 -8.42 13.13 3.32
CA TYR A 202 -8.90 12.01 4.15
C TYR A 202 -9.85 12.51 5.25
N SER A 203 -9.49 13.58 5.96
CA SER A 203 -10.29 14.13 7.05
C SER A 203 -11.68 14.59 6.58
N ARG A 204 -11.77 15.20 5.40
CA ARG A 204 -12.98 15.81 4.84
C ARG A 204 -13.88 14.84 4.11
N SER A 205 -13.37 13.69 3.66
CA SER A 205 -14.12 12.74 2.83
C SER A 205 -15.01 11.82 3.66
N ARG A 206 -16.26 11.59 3.22
CA ARG A 206 -17.17 10.60 3.78
C ARG A 206 -16.74 9.20 3.42
N PHE A 207 -16.37 9.00 2.15
CA PHE A 207 -16.00 7.71 1.60
C PHE A 207 -14.66 7.76 0.92
N TYR A 208 -13.92 6.67 1.05
CA TYR A 208 -12.72 6.41 0.27
C TYR A 208 -13.03 5.37 -0.80
N LEU A 209 -13.08 5.79 -2.06
CA LEU A 209 -13.33 4.91 -3.18
C LEU A 209 -12.03 4.25 -3.61
N ASN A 210 -11.90 2.93 -3.48
CA ASN A 210 -10.76 2.19 -4.02
C ASN A 210 -11.22 1.30 -5.18
N VAL A 211 -10.69 1.56 -6.36
CA VAL A 211 -11.03 0.83 -7.60
C VAL A 211 -9.93 -0.14 -8.04
N SER A 212 -8.95 -0.41 -7.18
CA SER A 212 -7.81 -1.28 -7.50
C SER A 212 -8.25 -2.72 -7.76
N ALA A 213 -7.66 -3.32 -8.79
CA ALA A 213 -7.85 -4.75 -9.10
C ALA A 213 -6.83 -5.65 -8.41
N ASN A 214 -5.76 -5.08 -7.85
CA ASN A 214 -4.72 -5.81 -7.13
C ASN A 214 -3.98 -4.86 -6.18
N GLU A 215 -3.63 -5.38 -5.01
CA GLU A 215 -2.87 -4.67 -3.97
C GLU A 215 -1.99 -5.65 -3.19
N GLY A 216 -0.83 -5.17 -2.74
CA GLY A 216 0.04 -5.94 -1.85
C GLY A 216 -0.33 -5.82 -0.37
N PHE A 217 -0.94 -4.68 0.04
CA PHE A 217 -1.36 -4.45 1.43
C PHE A 217 -2.59 -3.53 1.56
N GLY A 218 -2.66 -2.43 0.78
CA GLY A 218 -3.79 -1.50 0.83
C GLY A 218 -3.62 -0.38 1.85
N LEU A 219 -2.49 0.33 1.82
CA LEU A 219 -2.23 1.45 2.74
C LEU A 219 -3.27 2.56 2.66
N THR A 220 -3.64 2.99 1.45
CA THR A 220 -4.52 4.16 1.27
C THR A 220 -5.93 4.01 1.85
N PRO A 221 -6.64 2.87 1.73
CA PRO A 221 -7.90 2.70 2.44
C PRO A 221 -7.74 2.64 3.96
N LEU A 222 -6.66 2.06 4.50
CA LEU A 222 -6.37 2.09 5.94
C LEU A 222 -6.08 3.51 6.45
N GLU A 223 -5.33 4.31 5.67
CA GLU A 223 -5.10 5.71 5.99
C GLU A 223 -6.42 6.51 5.97
N ALA A 224 -7.32 6.21 5.05
CA ALA A 224 -8.64 6.80 5.00
C ALA A 224 -9.50 6.43 6.23
N GLU A 225 -9.47 5.14 6.64
CA GLU A 225 -10.12 4.68 7.87
C GLU A 225 -9.62 5.45 9.10
N ALA A 226 -8.33 5.78 9.18
CA ALA A 226 -7.78 6.53 10.31
C ALA A 226 -8.46 7.90 10.51
N PHE A 227 -9.02 8.48 9.47
CA PHE A 227 -9.77 9.73 9.54
C PHE A 227 -11.30 9.54 9.48
N GLY A 228 -11.81 8.32 9.57
CA GLY A 228 -13.24 8.02 9.51
C GLY A 228 -13.86 8.20 8.13
N ALA A 229 -13.06 8.15 7.06
CA ALA A 229 -13.57 7.97 5.72
C ALA A 229 -13.83 6.47 5.50
N ILE A 230 -15.06 6.10 5.17
CA ILE A 230 -15.48 4.71 5.06
C ILE A 230 -15.06 4.17 3.69
N PRO A 231 -14.26 3.09 3.61
CA PRO A 231 -13.84 2.52 2.34
C PRO A 231 -14.99 1.88 1.57
N ILE A 232 -15.02 2.10 0.25
CA ILE A 232 -15.80 1.37 -0.74
C ILE A 232 -14.80 0.68 -1.65
N VAL A 233 -14.69 -0.64 -1.59
CA VAL A 233 -13.58 -1.39 -2.20
C VAL A 233 -14.04 -2.72 -2.80
N PRO A 234 -13.38 -3.23 -3.85
CA PRO A 234 -13.57 -4.61 -4.28
C PRO A 234 -13.10 -5.59 -3.20
N SER A 235 -13.81 -6.70 -3.05
CA SER A 235 -13.52 -7.73 -2.04
C SER A 235 -12.32 -8.61 -2.43
N ILE A 236 -11.19 -7.98 -2.79
CA ILE A 236 -9.95 -8.71 -3.07
C ILE A 236 -9.31 -9.24 -1.79
N PRO A 237 -8.53 -10.35 -1.85
CA PRO A 237 -8.08 -11.06 -0.65
C PRO A 237 -7.36 -10.19 0.38
N VAL A 238 -6.47 -9.30 -0.05
CA VAL A 238 -5.71 -8.45 0.88
C VAL A 238 -6.60 -7.44 1.62
N PHE A 239 -7.64 -6.90 0.99
CA PHE A 239 -8.56 -5.99 1.66
C PHE A 239 -9.44 -6.71 2.69
N GLN A 240 -9.85 -7.96 2.40
CA GLN A 240 -10.59 -8.79 3.36
C GLN A 240 -9.77 -9.09 4.62
N GLU A 241 -8.43 -9.09 4.52
CA GLU A 241 -7.55 -9.27 5.66
C GLU A 241 -7.29 -7.98 6.44
N THR A 242 -7.12 -6.84 5.74
CA THR A 242 -6.59 -5.61 6.35
C THR A 242 -7.67 -4.63 6.79
N LEU A 243 -8.82 -4.58 6.09
CA LEU A 243 -9.88 -3.63 6.38
C LEU A 243 -10.88 -4.20 7.39
N GLY A 244 -11.48 -3.31 8.18
CA GLY A 244 -12.46 -3.66 9.20
C GLY A 244 -13.85 -3.99 8.66
N ASN A 245 -14.81 -4.20 9.56
CA ASN A 245 -16.20 -4.48 9.19
C ASN A 245 -16.96 -3.23 8.74
N CYS A 246 -16.37 -2.05 8.91
CA CYS A 246 -16.98 -0.77 8.54
C CYS A 246 -17.08 -0.51 7.02
N VAL A 247 -16.56 -1.40 6.19
CA VAL A 247 -16.32 -1.22 4.75
C VAL A 247 -17.52 -1.58 3.92
N TYR A 248 -17.78 -0.86 2.82
CA TYR A 248 -18.71 -1.26 1.77
C TYR A 248 -17.99 -2.12 0.73
N TRP A 249 -18.36 -3.39 0.68
CA TRP A 249 -17.78 -4.38 -0.21
C TRP A 249 -18.42 -4.41 -1.58
N VAL A 250 -17.61 -4.38 -2.63
CA VAL A 250 -18.03 -4.71 -3.99
C VAL A 250 -17.59 -6.13 -4.29
N PRO A 251 -18.53 -7.04 -4.61
CA PRO A 251 -18.19 -8.44 -4.81
C PRO A 251 -17.19 -8.66 -5.93
N VAL A 252 -16.21 -9.51 -5.68
CA VAL A 252 -15.29 -10.08 -6.65
C VAL A 252 -15.53 -11.58 -6.71
N LYS A 253 -15.65 -12.15 -7.90
CA LYS A 253 -15.79 -13.60 -8.03
C LYS A 253 -14.44 -14.27 -7.78
N PRO A 254 -14.37 -15.32 -6.93
CA PRO A 254 -13.18 -16.14 -6.81
C PRO A 254 -12.76 -16.66 -8.19
N ASN A 255 -11.48 -16.60 -8.51
CA ASN A 255 -10.89 -17.00 -9.79
C ASN A 255 -11.33 -16.20 -11.03
N ASP A 256 -12.07 -15.10 -10.88
CA ASP A 256 -12.36 -14.16 -11.96
C ASP A 256 -11.30 -13.04 -11.96
N TYR A 257 -10.16 -13.35 -12.55
CA TYR A 257 -9.05 -12.42 -12.70
C TYR A 257 -8.36 -12.62 -14.04
N GLU A 258 -7.76 -11.57 -14.58
CA GLU A 258 -6.80 -11.66 -15.67
C GLU A 258 -5.37 -11.66 -15.13
N LEU A 259 -4.49 -12.39 -15.82
CA LEU A 259 -3.05 -12.34 -15.56
C LEU A 259 -2.44 -11.16 -16.33
N TRP A 260 -1.80 -10.25 -15.62
CA TRP A 260 -1.15 -9.10 -16.22
C TRP A 260 0.35 -9.11 -15.94
N GLN A 261 1.14 -9.11 -17.03
CA GLN A 261 2.59 -9.03 -16.92
C GLN A 261 3.03 -7.60 -16.59
N TYR A 262 3.70 -7.41 -15.46
CA TYR A 262 4.27 -6.15 -15.01
C TYR A 262 5.75 -6.33 -14.68
N GLY A 263 6.64 -6.03 -15.62
CA GLY A 263 8.06 -6.37 -15.51
C GLY A 263 8.24 -7.89 -15.39
N PHE A 264 8.87 -8.33 -14.31
CA PHE A 264 9.04 -9.75 -14.01
C PHE A 264 7.86 -10.35 -13.21
N LEU A 265 6.92 -9.53 -12.75
CA LEU A 265 5.77 -9.97 -11.97
C LEU A 265 4.59 -10.31 -12.88
N GLN A 266 3.85 -11.35 -12.52
CA GLN A 266 2.57 -11.70 -13.11
C GLN A 266 1.47 -11.48 -12.08
N LEU A 267 0.75 -10.37 -12.20
CA LEU A 267 -0.26 -9.93 -11.26
C LEU A 267 -1.62 -10.55 -11.57
N HIS A 268 -2.38 -10.87 -10.53
CA HIS A 268 -3.79 -11.26 -10.64
C HIS A 268 -4.65 -10.00 -10.56
N LEU A 269 -5.21 -9.53 -11.68
CA LEU A 269 -6.13 -8.40 -11.69
C LEU A 269 -7.57 -8.91 -11.54
N TYR A 270 -8.10 -8.82 -10.33
CA TYR A 270 -9.45 -9.27 -10.00
C TYR A 270 -10.52 -8.40 -10.66
N HIS A 271 -11.49 -9.05 -11.28
CA HIS A 271 -12.61 -8.38 -11.91
C HIS A 271 -13.75 -8.12 -10.92
N TYR A 272 -14.31 -6.94 -10.98
CA TYR A 272 -15.58 -6.58 -10.34
C TYR A 272 -16.48 -5.90 -11.35
N ASP A 273 -17.80 -5.98 -11.13
CA ASP A 273 -18.77 -5.26 -11.97
C ASP A 273 -18.73 -3.76 -11.65
N PRO A 274 -18.38 -2.87 -12.60
CA PRO A 274 -18.40 -1.42 -12.40
C PRO A 274 -19.77 -0.89 -12.01
N ASN A 275 -20.85 -1.46 -12.53
CA ASN A 275 -22.22 -1.05 -12.19
C ASN A 275 -22.57 -1.42 -10.74
N ALA A 276 -22.08 -2.58 -10.25
CA ALA A 276 -22.24 -2.94 -8.85
C ALA A 276 -21.49 -1.95 -7.95
N MET A 277 -20.27 -1.53 -8.32
CA MET A 277 -19.52 -0.54 -7.55
C MET A 277 -20.21 0.83 -7.56
N ILE A 278 -20.72 1.30 -8.68
CA ILE A 278 -21.49 2.54 -8.77
C ILE A 278 -22.72 2.45 -7.85
N LYS A 279 -23.49 1.37 -7.94
CA LYS A 279 -24.67 1.16 -7.11
C LYS A 279 -24.35 1.15 -5.61
N VAL A 280 -23.27 0.50 -5.21
CA VAL A 280 -22.80 0.51 -3.82
C VAL A 280 -22.43 1.92 -3.40
N ALA A 281 -21.67 2.66 -4.22
CA ALA A 281 -21.26 4.03 -3.92
C ALA A 281 -22.47 4.99 -3.78
N GLU A 282 -23.45 4.87 -4.66
CA GLU A 282 -24.67 5.71 -4.63
C GLU A 282 -25.59 5.39 -3.45
N SER A 283 -25.66 4.13 -3.03
CA SER A 283 -26.51 3.68 -1.91
C SER A 283 -25.81 3.78 -0.55
N ALA A 284 -24.51 3.98 -0.50
CA ALA A 284 -23.73 4.05 0.73
C ALA A 284 -24.21 5.22 1.62
N LYS A 285 -24.35 4.92 2.92
CA LYS A 285 -24.75 5.92 3.93
C LYS A 285 -23.61 6.07 4.92
N TRP A 286 -23.09 7.26 5.01
CA TRP A 286 -22.08 7.57 6.01
C TRP A 286 -22.73 7.78 7.39
N SER A 287 -22.17 7.20 8.43
CA SER A 287 -22.54 7.46 9.81
C SER A 287 -21.28 7.66 10.68
N GLU A 288 -21.41 8.44 11.73
CA GLU A 288 -20.31 8.67 12.68
C GLU A 288 -19.94 7.38 13.43
N GLU A 289 -20.91 6.50 13.70
CA GLU A 289 -20.68 5.22 14.34
C GLU A 289 -19.80 4.30 13.48
N GLN A 290 -20.16 4.14 12.22
CA GLN A 290 -19.36 3.36 11.26
C GLN A 290 -17.97 3.98 11.03
N ALA A 291 -17.88 5.31 10.99
CA ALA A 291 -16.60 6.02 10.90
C ALA A 291 -15.69 5.74 12.11
N LYS A 292 -16.23 5.69 13.34
CA LYS A 292 -15.50 5.32 14.55
C LYS A 292 -15.00 3.88 14.52
N GLU A 293 -15.80 2.96 13.97
CA GLU A 293 -15.39 1.56 13.77
C GLU A 293 -14.20 1.47 12.81
N CYS A 294 -14.23 2.21 11.69
CA CYS A 294 -13.09 2.32 10.78
C CYS A 294 -11.84 2.87 11.48
N MET A 295 -11.98 3.95 12.24
CA MET A 295 -10.86 4.54 12.99
C MET A 295 -10.26 3.54 13.99
N LEU A 296 -11.11 2.74 14.66
CA LEU A 296 -10.65 1.70 15.58
C LEU A 296 -9.87 0.59 14.84
N ASN A 297 -10.30 0.18 13.64
CA ASN A 297 -9.53 -0.75 12.83
C ASN A 297 -8.17 -0.16 12.44
N ALA A 298 -8.13 1.05 11.90
CA ALA A 298 -6.91 1.73 11.48
C ALA A 298 -5.92 1.92 12.63
N SER A 299 -6.39 2.15 13.88
CA SER A 299 -5.52 2.32 15.04
C SER A 299 -4.60 1.13 15.30
N ARG A 300 -5.03 -0.09 14.93
CA ARG A 300 -4.25 -1.33 15.04
C ARG A 300 -3.04 -1.35 14.10
N TYR A 301 -3.09 -0.56 13.04
CA TYR A 301 -2.04 -0.43 12.04
C TYR A 301 -1.14 0.79 12.24
N TYR A 302 -1.30 1.53 13.33
CA TYR A 302 -0.41 2.66 13.61
C TYR A 302 1.03 2.19 13.76
N TYR A 303 1.93 2.74 12.97
CA TYR A 303 3.30 2.26 12.82
C TYR A 303 4.08 2.11 14.13
N LYS A 304 3.87 3.02 15.12
CA LYS A 304 4.55 2.94 16.42
C LYS A 304 4.19 1.70 17.21
N GLY A 305 2.98 1.18 17.04
CA GLY A 305 2.56 -0.10 17.63
C GLY A 305 3.09 -1.29 16.84
N VAL A 306 2.83 -1.29 15.53
CA VAL A 306 3.14 -2.41 14.63
C VAL A 306 4.64 -2.70 14.58
N TYR A 307 5.47 -1.67 14.41
CA TYR A 307 6.91 -1.85 14.18
C TYR A 307 7.74 -2.13 15.43
N ARG A 308 7.15 -2.06 16.63
CA ARG A 308 7.81 -2.54 17.86
C ARG A 308 8.21 -4.01 17.78
N ARG A 309 7.49 -4.82 17.01
CA ARG A 309 7.83 -6.23 16.78
C ARG A 309 9.20 -6.43 16.14
N PHE A 310 9.69 -5.47 15.35
CA PHE A 310 11.04 -5.52 14.81
C PHE A 310 12.14 -5.38 15.87
N LEU A 311 11.85 -4.81 17.05
CA LEU A 311 12.81 -4.74 18.16
C LEU A 311 13.20 -6.14 18.68
N GLU A 312 12.33 -7.14 18.52
CA GLU A 312 12.59 -8.52 18.89
C GLU A 312 13.44 -9.25 17.83
N LEU A 313 13.50 -8.69 16.63
CA LEU A 313 14.20 -9.28 15.50
C LEU A 313 15.63 -8.72 15.31
N ILE A 314 16.00 -7.63 15.97
CA ILE A 314 17.29 -6.94 15.77
C ILE A 314 18.28 -7.14 16.93
#